data_9edcb36d55d9d4151755c9c97fe42c10
#
_entry.id   9edcb36d55d9d4151755c9c97fe42c10
#
_cell.length_a   1.000
_cell.length_b   1.000
_cell.length_c   1.000
_cell.angle_alpha   90.00
_cell.angle_beta   90.00
_cell.angle_gamma   90.00
#
_symmetry.space_group_name_H-M   'P 1'
#
loop_
_entity.id
_entity.type
_entity.pdbx_description
1 polymer ?
#
loop_
_entity_poly.entity_id
_entity_poly.type
_entity_poly.pdbx_seq_one_letter_code
_entity_poly.pdbx_strand_id
1 'polypeptide(L)'
;MQFDLRKFIVSGTKPYVAEFQCDLSAKDFAGARIEQPVSARFEAVPDGDEIRMTLRANALVHGECARCLDPVEREETVQAEWTVRERDLDDTDFDLPLNEKGHLDVDEWLCQEFMFQIPTVLLCSADCPGLCPRCGKKMAECTCPPAEAEAEPADARLAILKSLLN
;
A
#
# COMPACT_ATOMS: atom_id res chain seq x y z
N MET A 1 -3.17 13.68 12.49
CA MET A 1 -4.09 13.74 13.67
C MET A 1 -3.51 12.92 14.81
N GLN A 2 -3.42 13.48 16.03
CA GLN A 2 -2.91 12.76 17.19
C GLN A 2 -4.06 12.29 18.08
N PHE A 3 -4.06 11.01 18.46
CA PHE A 3 -5.05 10.42 19.35
C PHE A 3 -4.38 9.90 20.62
N ASP A 4 -4.81 10.36 21.80
CA ASP A 4 -4.25 9.95 23.09
C ASP A 4 -4.77 8.55 23.47
N LEU A 5 -4.11 7.53 22.89
CA LEU A 5 -4.50 6.13 23.04
C LEU A 5 -4.34 5.68 24.50
N ARG A 6 -3.22 6.03 25.18
CA ARG A 6 -2.97 5.64 26.57
C ARG A 6 -4.05 6.18 27.52
N LYS A 7 -4.43 7.44 27.36
CA LYS A 7 -5.52 8.03 28.13
C LYS A 7 -6.87 7.39 27.82
N PHE A 8 -7.11 7.11 26.56
CA PHE A 8 -8.39 6.53 26.13
C PHE A 8 -8.58 5.10 26.64
N ILE A 9 -7.53 4.27 26.71
CA ILE A 9 -7.56 2.93 27.32
C ILE A 9 -8.00 3.00 28.79
N VAL A 10 -7.44 3.94 29.54
CA VAL A 10 -7.69 4.03 30.99
C VAL A 10 -9.04 4.66 31.32
N SER A 11 -9.49 5.64 30.56
CA SER A 11 -10.64 6.49 30.92
C SER A 11 -11.74 6.58 29.87
N GLY A 12 -11.56 5.99 28.68
CA GLY A 12 -12.55 6.01 27.61
C GLY A 12 -13.77 5.14 27.97
N THR A 13 -14.94 5.76 28.02
CA THR A 13 -16.21 5.05 28.32
C THR A 13 -17.19 5.10 27.16
N LYS A 14 -16.89 5.89 26.14
CA LYS A 14 -17.78 6.09 24.96
C LYS A 14 -16.95 5.98 23.68
N PRO A 15 -17.57 5.54 22.59
CA PRO A 15 -16.93 5.55 21.29
C PRO A 15 -16.41 6.96 20.92
N TYR A 16 -15.22 7.00 20.38
CA TYR A 16 -14.63 8.19 19.78
C TYR A 16 -14.67 8.04 18.27
N VAL A 17 -15.15 9.05 17.56
CA VAL A 17 -15.21 9.07 16.10
C VAL A 17 -14.68 10.40 15.61
N ALA A 18 -13.78 10.37 14.66
CA ALA A 18 -13.24 11.56 14.01
C ALA A 18 -13.21 11.36 12.49
N GLU A 19 -13.62 12.38 11.76
CA GLU A 19 -13.40 12.52 10.33
C GLU A 19 -12.33 13.58 10.13
N PHE A 20 -11.34 13.28 9.29
CA PHE A 20 -10.21 14.17 9.06
C PHE A 20 -9.72 14.06 7.62
N GLN A 21 -8.92 15.03 7.21
CA GLN A 21 -8.23 14.99 5.93
C GLN A 21 -6.73 14.85 6.16
N CYS A 22 -6.11 13.95 5.41
CA CYS A 22 -4.68 13.71 5.44
C CYS A 22 -4.09 14.04 4.06
N ASP A 23 -3.06 14.85 4.04
CA ASP A 23 -2.30 15.15 2.82
C ASP A 23 -1.13 14.16 2.67
N LEU A 24 -1.26 13.28 1.70
CA LEU A 24 -0.26 12.27 1.36
C LEU A 24 0.51 12.61 0.07
N SER A 25 0.33 13.81 -0.49
CA SER A 25 0.91 14.22 -1.79
C SER A 25 2.45 14.23 -1.80
N ALA A 26 3.09 14.40 -0.65
CA ALA A 26 4.54 14.35 -0.50
C ALA A 26 5.11 12.93 -0.33
N LYS A 27 4.25 11.92 -0.19
CA LYS A 27 4.67 10.53 -0.01
C LYS A 27 4.76 9.82 -1.36
N ASP A 28 5.75 8.93 -1.49
CA ASP A 28 5.92 8.06 -2.65
C ASP A 28 5.54 6.62 -2.27
N PHE A 29 4.64 6.04 -3.02
CA PHE A 29 4.13 4.68 -2.83
C PHE A 29 4.65 3.76 -3.93
N ALA A 30 5.97 3.51 -3.94
CA ALA A 30 6.64 2.69 -4.95
C ALA A 30 6.41 3.18 -6.40
N GLY A 31 6.49 4.50 -6.61
CA GLY A 31 6.25 5.15 -7.90
C GLY A 31 4.80 5.55 -8.16
N ALA A 32 3.89 5.19 -7.27
CA ALA A 32 2.52 5.69 -7.25
C ALA A 32 2.40 6.92 -6.35
N ARG A 33 1.39 7.76 -6.57
CA ARG A 33 1.14 9.01 -5.84
C ARG A 33 -0.33 9.19 -5.55
N ILE A 34 -0.61 9.85 -4.44
CA ILE A 34 -1.94 10.33 -4.07
C ILE A 34 -1.86 11.86 -4.11
N GLU A 35 -2.49 12.47 -5.11
CA GLU A 35 -2.34 13.92 -5.36
C GLU A 35 -3.33 14.78 -4.58
N GLN A 36 -4.45 14.20 -4.17
CA GLN A 36 -5.50 14.92 -3.45
C GLN A 36 -5.51 14.54 -1.97
N PRO A 37 -5.90 15.47 -1.07
CA PRO A 37 -6.09 15.12 0.33
C PRO A 37 -7.11 13.98 0.50
N VAL A 38 -6.74 13.00 1.29
CA VAL A 38 -7.53 11.80 1.57
C VAL A 38 -8.49 12.08 2.72
N SER A 39 -9.78 11.90 2.49
CA SER A 39 -10.78 11.93 3.55
C SER A 39 -10.79 10.58 4.27
N ALA A 40 -10.56 10.61 5.57
CA ALA A 40 -10.50 9.42 6.41
C ALA A 40 -11.44 9.51 7.61
N ARG A 41 -11.90 8.35 8.06
CA ARG A 41 -12.67 8.17 9.27
C ARG A 41 -11.93 7.24 10.23
N PHE A 42 -11.68 7.75 11.42
CA PHE A 42 -11.11 7.01 12.53
C PHE A 42 -12.17 6.80 13.61
N GLU A 43 -12.24 5.58 14.15
CA GLU A 43 -13.14 5.22 15.22
C GLU A 43 -12.39 4.38 16.27
N ALA A 44 -12.60 4.70 17.55
CA ALA A 44 -12.08 3.92 18.67
C ALA A 44 -13.23 3.59 19.62
N VAL A 45 -13.45 2.31 19.88
CA VAL A 45 -14.55 1.78 20.71
C VAL A 45 -13.97 1.01 21.87
N PRO A 46 -14.29 1.39 23.13
CA PRO A 46 -13.94 0.60 24.30
C PRO A 46 -14.72 -0.74 24.28
N ASP A 47 -14.01 -1.85 24.53
CA ASP A 47 -14.57 -3.19 24.60
C ASP A 47 -13.94 -3.97 25.78
N GLY A 48 -14.47 -3.74 26.97
CA GLY A 48 -13.90 -4.30 28.22
C GLY A 48 -12.54 -3.71 28.55
N ASP A 49 -11.49 -4.53 28.53
CA ASP A 49 -10.09 -4.13 28.76
C ASP A 49 -9.31 -3.85 27.46
N GLU A 50 -10.02 -3.87 26.34
CA GLU A 50 -9.48 -3.64 25.01
C GLU A 50 -10.09 -2.38 24.38
N ILE A 51 -9.38 -1.82 23.39
CA ILE A 51 -9.93 -0.83 22.49
C ILE A 51 -9.89 -1.41 21.08
N ARG A 52 -11.02 -1.39 20.42
CA ARG A 52 -11.10 -1.66 18.99
C ARG A 52 -11.03 -0.36 18.22
N MET A 53 -10.03 -0.23 17.37
CA MET A 53 -9.84 0.92 16.49
C MET A 53 -10.09 0.51 15.04
N THR A 54 -10.79 1.38 14.31
CA THR A 54 -11.03 1.20 12.87
C THR A 54 -10.60 2.45 12.13
N LEU A 55 -9.92 2.26 11.01
CA LEU A 55 -9.51 3.32 10.10
C LEU A 55 -10.04 3.00 8.71
N ARG A 56 -10.76 3.96 8.10
CA ARG A 56 -11.33 3.82 6.77
C ARG A 56 -11.02 5.04 5.94
N ALA A 57 -10.56 4.81 4.70
CA ALA A 57 -10.29 5.88 3.75
C ALA A 57 -10.36 5.36 2.32
N ASN A 58 -10.61 6.28 1.37
CA ASN A 58 -10.52 6.02 -0.06
C ASN A 58 -9.61 7.06 -0.68
N ALA A 59 -8.76 6.63 -1.61
CA ALA A 59 -7.89 7.53 -2.35
C ALA A 59 -7.83 7.13 -3.82
N LEU A 60 -7.70 8.13 -4.69
CA LEU A 60 -7.34 7.93 -6.09
C LEU A 60 -5.81 7.93 -6.19
N VAL A 61 -5.28 6.81 -6.64
CA VAL A 61 -3.84 6.57 -6.81
C VAL A 61 -3.48 6.74 -8.27
N HIS A 62 -2.47 7.55 -8.54
CA HIS A 62 -1.91 7.81 -9.86
C HIS A 62 -0.53 7.17 -9.99
N GLY A 63 -0.25 6.58 -11.13
CA GLY A 63 1.06 6.00 -11.41
C GLY A 63 1.20 5.65 -12.89
N GLU A 64 2.23 4.88 -13.23
CA GLU A 64 2.49 4.41 -14.58
C GLU A 64 2.40 2.89 -14.67
N CYS A 65 1.88 2.39 -15.78
CA CYS A 65 1.86 0.96 -16.04
C CYS A 65 3.30 0.44 -16.16
N ALA A 66 3.67 -0.55 -15.35
CA ALA A 66 5.01 -1.13 -15.35
C ALA A 66 5.38 -1.83 -16.69
N ARG A 67 4.42 -2.07 -17.57
CA ARG A 67 4.66 -2.74 -18.87
C ARG A 67 4.67 -1.79 -20.05
N CYS A 68 3.76 -0.80 -20.11
CA CYS A 68 3.61 0.09 -21.27
C CYS A 68 3.83 1.56 -20.97
N LEU A 69 4.09 1.92 -19.71
CA LEU A 69 4.33 3.29 -19.20
C LEU A 69 3.15 4.24 -19.37
N ASP A 70 1.95 3.70 -19.68
CA ASP A 70 0.74 4.50 -19.72
C ASP A 70 0.35 4.95 -18.32
N PRO A 71 -0.25 6.16 -18.18
CA PRO A 71 -0.80 6.58 -16.91
C PRO A 71 -1.90 5.62 -16.45
N VAL A 72 -1.89 5.32 -15.17
CA VAL A 72 -2.88 4.47 -14.51
C VAL A 72 -3.46 5.24 -13.35
N GLU A 73 -4.78 5.24 -13.27
CA GLU A 73 -5.55 5.75 -12.12
C GLU A 73 -6.31 4.58 -11.50
N ARG A 74 -6.24 4.48 -10.19
CA ARG A 74 -6.89 3.40 -9.45
C ARG A 74 -7.41 3.89 -8.11
N GLU A 75 -8.67 3.55 -7.80
CA GLU A 75 -9.20 3.74 -6.45
C GLU A 75 -8.70 2.65 -5.52
N GLU A 76 -8.10 3.08 -4.41
CA GLU A 76 -7.68 2.20 -3.32
C GLU A 76 -8.47 2.52 -2.06
N THR A 77 -8.93 1.48 -1.39
CA THR A 77 -9.71 1.57 -0.17
C THR A 77 -8.94 0.97 0.98
N VAL A 78 -8.65 1.78 1.98
CA VAL A 78 -8.10 1.31 3.26
C VAL A 78 -9.25 0.99 4.20
N GLN A 79 -9.20 -0.19 4.79
CA GLN A 79 -10.04 -0.59 5.90
C GLN A 79 -9.18 -1.41 6.86
N ALA A 80 -8.66 -0.74 7.88
CA ALA A 80 -7.83 -1.34 8.91
C ALA A 80 -8.57 -1.42 10.24
N GLU A 81 -8.34 -2.50 10.97
CA GLU A 81 -8.88 -2.73 12.30
C GLU A 81 -7.77 -3.22 13.23
N TRP A 82 -7.66 -2.60 14.40
CA TRP A 82 -6.72 -2.99 15.44
C TRP A 82 -7.44 -3.10 16.79
N THR A 83 -7.04 -4.10 17.55
CA THR A 83 -7.47 -4.26 18.94
C THR A 83 -6.24 -4.11 19.83
N VAL A 84 -6.31 -3.20 20.79
CA VAL A 84 -5.18 -2.82 21.65
C VAL A 84 -5.58 -2.90 23.10
N ARG A 85 -4.69 -3.47 23.94
CA ARG A 85 -4.77 -3.48 25.40
C ARG A 85 -3.70 -2.58 25.98
N GLU A 86 -3.86 -2.18 27.23
CA GLU A 86 -2.87 -1.36 27.92
C GLU A 86 -1.46 -1.99 27.91
N ARG A 87 -1.36 -3.29 28.10
CA ARG A 87 -0.09 -4.04 28.09
C ARG A 87 0.64 -4.02 26.76
N ASP A 88 -0.11 -3.90 25.64
CA ASP A 88 0.45 -3.94 24.28
C ASP A 88 1.22 -2.63 23.98
N LEU A 89 0.92 -1.54 24.72
CA LEU A 89 1.59 -0.23 24.56
C LEU A 89 3.05 -0.21 25.04
N ASP A 90 3.45 -1.16 25.86
CA ASP A 90 4.81 -1.27 26.38
C ASP A 90 5.60 -2.37 25.64
N ASP A 91 4.97 -3.02 24.64
CA ASP A 91 5.60 -4.04 23.80
C ASP A 91 6.46 -3.35 22.70
N THR A 92 7.71 -3.81 22.56
CA THR A 92 8.63 -3.30 21.53
C THR A 92 8.24 -3.71 20.12
N ASP A 93 7.45 -4.77 20.00
CA ASP A 93 6.96 -5.30 18.71
C ASP A 93 5.58 -4.72 18.33
N PHE A 94 5.14 -3.66 19.03
CA PHE A 94 3.89 -3.01 18.73
C PHE A 94 4.02 -2.08 17.51
N ASP A 95 3.36 -2.44 16.40
CA ASP A 95 3.59 -1.86 15.08
C ASP A 95 2.84 -0.53 14.81
N LEU A 96 1.95 -0.09 15.70
CA LEU A 96 1.27 1.19 15.48
C LEU A 96 2.20 2.38 15.77
N PRO A 97 2.10 3.47 14.99
CA PRO A 97 2.96 4.64 15.15
C PRO A 97 2.60 5.46 16.41
N LEU A 98 3.13 5.03 17.54
CA LEU A 98 3.01 5.74 18.81
C LEU A 98 4.20 6.67 19.02
N ASN A 99 3.92 7.87 19.55
CA ASN A 99 4.98 8.73 20.06
C ASN A 99 5.38 8.34 21.51
N GLU A 100 6.44 8.97 22.03
CA GLU A 100 6.95 8.73 23.40
C GLU A 100 5.91 8.92 24.51
N LYS A 101 4.82 9.65 24.24
CA LYS A 101 3.73 9.91 25.19
C LYS A 101 2.58 8.90 25.07
N GLY A 102 2.69 7.93 24.16
CA GLY A 102 1.63 6.95 23.86
C GLY A 102 0.45 7.52 23.06
N HIS A 103 0.68 8.62 22.32
CA HIS A 103 -0.30 9.11 21.37
C HIS A 103 -0.10 8.42 20.01
N LEU A 104 -1.17 7.92 19.45
CA LEU A 104 -1.21 7.37 18.11
C LEU A 104 -1.19 8.50 17.08
N ASP A 105 -0.25 8.44 16.13
CA ASP A 105 -0.28 9.26 14.93
C ASP A 105 -1.16 8.60 13.86
N VAL A 106 -2.42 9.06 13.77
CA VAL A 106 -3.40 8.46 12.87
C VAL A 106 -3.09 8.77 11.39
N ASP A 107 -2.42 9.90 11.10
CA ASP A 107 -2.00 10.23 9.74
C ASP A 107 -0.88 9.29 9.27
N GLU A 108 0.08 8.99 10.16
CA GLU A 108 1.15 8.05 9.85
C GLU A 108 0.61 6.61 9.74
N TRP A 109 -0.34 6.20 10.60
CA TRP A 109 -1.01 4.92 10.47
C TRP A 109 -1.73 4.80 9.11
N LEU A 110 -2.48 5.83 8.71
CA LEU A 110 -3.13 5.87 7.41
C LEU A 110 -2.12 5.75 6.25
N CYS A 111 -0.99 6.42 6.37
CA CYS A 111 0.09 6.34 5.38
C CYS A 111 0.65 4.91 5.26
N GLN A 112 0.90 4.24 6.39
CA GLN A 112 1.37 2.86 6.43
C GLN A 112 0.36 1.89 5.79
N GLU A 113 -0.93 2.05 6.09
CA GLU A 113 -1.98 1.22 5.49
C GLU A 113 -2.03 1.37 3.96
N PHE A 114 -1.91 2.59 3.43
CA PHE A 114 -1.79 2.79 1.99
C PHE A 114 -0.53 2.16 1.40
N MET A 115 0.61 2.20 2.12
CA MET A 115 1.83 1.54 1.67
C MET A 115 1.68 0.03 1.51
N PHE A 116 0.86 -0.61 2.35
CA PHE A 116 0.56 -2.04 2.24
C PHE A 116 -0.50 -2.34 1.17
N GLN A 117 -1.47 -1.45 1.00
CA GLN A 117 -2.60 -1.66 0.09
C GLN A 117 -2.25 -1.39 -1.37
N ILE A 118 -1.45 -0.35 -1.64
CA ILE A 118 -1.07 0.04 -3.01
C ILE A 118 -0.09 -1.01 -3.56
N PRO A 119 -0.41 -1.68 -4.67
CA PRO A 119 0.50 -2.65 -5.25
C PRO A 119 1.76 -1.97 -5.80
N THR A 120 2.92 -2.58 -5.56
CA THR A 120 4.22 -2.09 -6.07
C THR A 120 4.32 -2.11 -7.60
N VAL A 121 3.43 -2.84 -8.27
CA VAL A 121 3.37 -2.96 -9.73
C VAL A 121 1.99 -2.56 -10.21
N LEU A 122 1.87 -1.38 -10.77
CA LEU A 122 0.63 -0.93 -11.41
C LEU A 122 0.58 -1.40 -12.85
N LEU A 123 -0.59 -1.86 -13.30
CA LEU A 123 -0.85 -2.28 -14.66
C LEU A 123 -2.12 -1.58 -15.17
N CYS A 124 -2.10 -1.11 -16.41
CA CYS A 124 -3.29 -0.54 -17.06
C CYS A 124 -4.37 -1.61 -17.32
N SER A 125 -3.95 -2.87 -17.53
CA SER A 125 -4.82 -4.05 -17.58
C SER A 125 -4.01 -5.28 -17.16
N ALA A 126 -4.69 -6.33 -16.70
CA ALA A 126 -4.04 -7.60 -16.33
C ALA A 126 -3.23 -8.21 -17.48
N ASP A 127 -3.75 -8.08 -18.69
CA ASP A 127 -3.18 -8.63 -19.94
C ASP A 127 -2.42 -7.57 -20.75
N CYS A 128 -1.92 -6.49 -20.11
CA CYS A 128 -1.17 -5.47 -20.81
C CYS A 128 0.01 -6.11 -21.57
N PRO A 129 0.08 -5.99 -22.91
CA PRO A 129 1.13 -6.61 -23.71
C PRO A 129 2.49 -5.90 -23.58
N GLY A 130 2.49 -4.70 -23.00
CA GLY A 130 3.71 -3.91 -22.79
C GLY A 130 4.25 -3.23 -24.04
N LEU A 131 5.55 -2.92 -23.98
CA LEU A 131 6.30 -2.31 -25.08
C LEU A 131 7.02 -3.38 -25.91
N CYS A 132 7.15 -3.11 -27.20
CA CYS A 132 7.92 -3.96 -28.09
C CYS A 132 9.42 -3.90 -27.75
N PRO A 133 10.09 -5.04 -27.52
CA PRO A 133 11.51 -5.07 -27.19
C PRO A 133 12.43 -4.58 -28.33
N ARG A 134 11.93 -4.56 -29.59
CA ARG A 134 12.72 -4.13 -30.73
C ARG A 134 12.62 -2.62 -31.00
N CYS A 135 11.41 -2.05 -30.94
CA CYS A 135 11.18 -0.65 -31.33
C CYS A 135 10.71 0.25 -30.17
N GLY A 136 10.44 -0.28 -28.99
CA GLY A 136 9.97 0.47 -27.82
C GLY A 136 8.55 1.01 -27.95
N LYS A 137 7.83 0.77 -29.04
CA LYS A 137 6.42 1.16 -29.20
C LYS A 137 5.52 0.20 -28.44
N LYS A 138 4.30 0.63 -28.13
CA LYS A 138 3.29 -0.28 -27.59
C LYS A 138 3.08 -1.48 -28.51
N MET A 139 2.95 -2.66 -27.93
CA MET A 139 2.77 -3.89 -28.73
C MET A 139 1.55 -3.81 -29.65
N ALA A 140 0.50 -3.12 -29.26
CA ALA A 140 -0.70 -2.90 -30.09
C ALA A 140 -0.43 -2.04 -31.34
N GLU A 141 0.59 -1.19 -31.34
CA GLU A 141 0.97 -0.27 -32.40
C GLU A 141 2.24 -0.74 -33.13
N CYS A 142 2.80 -1.85 -32.72
CA CYS A 142 4.05 -2.37 -33.25
C CYS A 142 3.86 -3.06 -34.57
N THR A 143 4.64 -2.66 -35.57
CA THR A 143 4.69 -3.29 -36.93
C THR A 143 5.92 -4.17 -37.13
N CYS A 144 6.70 -4.41 -36.08
CA CYS A 144 7.84 -5.33 -36.17
C CYS A 144 7.37 -6.75 -36.48
N PRO A 145 8.11 -7.53 -37.26
CA PRO A 145 7.82 -8.94 -37.41
C PRO A 145 7.82 -9.63 -36.05
N PRO A 146 6.95 -10.64 -35.83
CA PRO A 146 6.95 -11.41 -34.61
C PRO A 146 8.39 -11.89 -34.32
N ALA A 147 8.80 -11.85 -33.05
CA ALA A 147 10.07 -12.44 -32.66
C ALA A 147 9.97 -13.93 -33.01
N GLU A 148 10.67 -14.38 -34.09
CA GLU A 148 11.02 -15.77 -34.17
C GLU A 148 11.72 -16.08 -32.85
N ALA A 149 11.24 -17.08 -32.12
CA ALA A 149 11.87 -17.56 -30.93
C ALA A 149 13.23 -18.17 -31.33
N GLU A 150 14.19 -17.30 -31.64
CA GLU A 150 15.57 -17.71 -31.57
C GLU A 150 15.78 -18.05 -30.10
N ALA A 151 15.79 -19.35 -29.84
CA ALA A 151 16.21 -19.86 -28.54
C ALA A 151 17.63 -19.33 -28.35
N GLU A 152 17.77 -18.23 -27.59
CA GLU A 152 19.08 -17.80 -27.14
C GLU A 152 19.74 -19.04 -26.52
N PRO A 153 20.97 -19.36 -26.92
CA PRO A 153 21.66 -20.50 -26.35
C PRO A 153 21.69 -20.28 -24.81
N ALA A 154 21.00 -21.16 -24.10
CA ALA A 154 20.94 -21.09 -22.65
C ALA A 154 22.37 -20.93 -22.14
N ASP A 155 22.66 -19.85 -21.40
CA ASP A 155 23.98 -19.58 -20.85
C ASP A 155 24.50 -20.89 -20.23
N ALA A 156 25.67 -21.35 -20.70
CA ALA A 156 26.26 -22.62 -20.29
C ALA A 156 26.39 -22.76 -18.76
N ARG A 157 26.41 -21.61 -18.06
CA ARG A 157 26.39 -21.55 -16.59
C ARG A 157 25.04 -21.94 -15.99
N LEU A 158 23.94 -21.71 -16.72
CA LEU A 158 22.57 -22.08 -16.28
C LEU A 158 22.20 -23.51 -16.67
N ALA A 159 22.99 -24.16 -17.57
CA ALA A 159 22.78 -25.55 -17.95
C ALA A 159 22.92 -26.51 -16.77
N ILE A 160 23.75 -26.16 -15.78
CA ILE A 160 23.94 -26.93 -14.53
C ILE A 160 22.65 -26.93 -13.71
N LEU A 161 21.88 -25.85 -13.69
CA LEU A 161 20.60 -25.76 -12.96
C LEU A 161 19.53 -26.68 -13.54
N LYS A 162 19.53 -26.90 -14.87
CA LYS A 162 18.60 -27.83 -15.52
C LYS A 162 18.84 -29.27 -15.09
N SER A 163 20.09 -29.67 -14.78
CA SER A 163 20.41 -31.03 -14.31
C SER A 163 19.99 -31.28 -12.84
N LEU A 164 19.70 -30.25 -12.08
CA LEU A 164 19.23 -30.35 -10.67
C LEU A 164 17.70 -30.40 -10.56
N LEU A 165 16.96 -30.20 -11.66
CA LEU A 165 15.50 -30.16 -11.70
C LEU A 165 14.88 -31.47 -12.26
N ASN A 166 15.68 -32.48 -12.56
CA ASN A 166 15.23 -33.82 -13.01
C ASN A 166 15.49 -34.90 -11.94
#